data_2078c9b3b7c70daf51860526ac59a017
#
_entry.id   2078c9b3b7c70daf51860526ac59a017
#
_cell.length_a   1.000
_cell.length_b   1.000
_cell.length_c   1.000
_cell.angle_alpha   90.00
_cell.angle_beta   90.00
_cell.angle_gamma   90.00
#
_symmetry.space_group_name_H-M   'P 1'
#
loop_
_entity.id
_entity.type
_entity.pdbx_description
1 polymer ?
#
loop_
_entity_poly.entity_id
_entity_poly.type
_entity_poly.pdbx_seq_one_letter_code
_entity_poly.pdbx_strand_id
1 'polypeptide(L)'
;MNNTVIQENSGINSFYAKVYSLVGMGIGISALVSALMLTIFQDVIYSVIMANSWIFYLAIFAELVLVWVASGMSAKNNPAALPTFLVYSALNGFTISLVLALYTQATVLAAFVTSSAMFFAMALIGKFTKKDLSGLGRAFIAGLIGIIIASLVNIFLRSSGLDFIISIISVIIFSGLIAWDNQRIRYVYEQSGGNVAAGWAVSLALSLYLDFINLFLSILRIFGRDN
;
A
#
# COMPACT_ATOMS: atom_id res chain seq x y z
N MET A 1 25.12 -17.04 26.62
CA MET A 1 24.92 -15.81 25.82
C MET A 1 24.55 -16.08 24.36
N ASN A 2 25.14 -17.06 23.65
CA ASN A 2 24.81 -17.31 22.24
C ASN A 2 23.36 -17.79 21.96
N ASN A 3 22.76 -18.62 22.81
CA ASN A 3 21.44 -19.19 22.55
C ASN A 3 20.29 -18.16 22.64
N THR A 4 20.39 -17.18 23.52
CA THR A 4 19.38 -16.11 23.65
C THR A 4 19.38 -15.19 22.45
N VAL A 5 20.55 -14.81 21.93
CA VAL A 5 20.69 -13.97 20.72
C VAL A 5 20.20 -14.70 19.46
N ILE A 6 20.42 -16.01 19.37
CA ILE A 6 19.93 -16.83 18.24
C ILE A 6 18.40 -16.94 18.28
N GLN A 7 17.79 -17.13 19.45
CA GLN A 7 16.33 -17.20 19.62
C GLN A 7 15.68 -15.85 19.33
N GLU A 8 16.25 -14.74 19.77
CA GLU A 8 15.76 -13.39 19.52
C GLU A 8 15.78 -13.05 18.01
N ASN A 9 16.87 -13.37 17.33
CA ASN A 9 17.00 -13.18 15.88
C ASN A 9 16.03 -14.06 15.08
N SER A 10 15.74 -15.28 15.52
CA SER A 10 14.77 -16.16 14.87
C SER A 10 13.34 -15.63 15.05
N GLY A 11 13.01 -15.08 16.21
CA GLY A 11 11.70 -14.52 16.52
C GLY A 11 11.39 -13.26 15.71
N ILE A 12 12.33 -12.31 15.62
CA ILE A 12 12.13 -11.10 14.82
C ILE A 12 11.99 -11.40 13.33
N ASN A 13 12.77 -12.35 12.79
CA ASN A 13 12.66 -12.75 11.40
C ASN A 13 11.32 -13.44 11.11
N SER A 14 10.80 -14.24 12.04
CA SER A 14 9.46 -14.83 11.96
C SER A 14 8.37 -13.75 11.94
N PHE A 15 8.52 -12.70 12.74
CA PHE A 15 7.57 -11.58 12.75
C PHE A 15 7.61 -10.79 11.44
N TYR A 16 8.80 -10.49 10.89
CA TYR A 16 8.93 -9.93 9.54
C TYR A 16 8.25 -10.80 8.50
N ALA A 17 8.53 -12.11 8.50
CA ALA A 17 7.92 -13.04 7.55
C ALA A 17 6.38 -13.04 7.63
N LYS A 18 5.81 -12.95 8.85
CA LYS A 18 4.37 -12.84 9.06
C LYS A 18 3.81 -11.55 8.44
N VAL A 19 4.43 -10.40 8.71
CA VAL A 19 3.99 -9.11 8.15
C VAL A 19 4.06 -9.15 6.61
N TYR A 20 5.17 -9.58 6.04
CA TYR A 20 5.33 -9.67 4.58
C TYR A 20 4.40 -10.69 3.91
N SER A 21 4.09 -11.80 4.59
CA SER A 21 3.10 -12.75 4.08
C SER A 21 1.72 -12.11 3.98
N LEU A 22 1.33 -11.31 4.97
CA LEU A 22 0.06 -10.57 4.94
C LEU A 22 0.06 -9.50 3.82
N VAL A 23 1.16 -8.75 3.65
CA VAL A 23 1.31 -7.81 2.52
C VAL A 23 1.18 -8.54 1.19
N GLY A 24 1.89 -9.65 1.03
CA GLY A 24 1.84 -10.48 -0.19
C GLY A 24 0.44 -11.02 -0.47
N MET A 25 -0.30 -11.45 0.57
CA MET A 25 -1.70 -11.87 0.43
C MET A 25 -2.58 -10.71 -0.05
N GLY A 26 -2.45 -9.52 0.55
CA GLY A 26 -3.21 -8.33 0.14
C GLY A 26 -2.94 -7.96 -1.31
N ILE A 27 -1.66 -7.84 -1.71
CA ILE A 27 -1.27 -7.54 -3.10
C ILE A 27 -1.75 -8.64 -4.06
N GLY A 28 -1.59 -9.91 -3.67
CA GLY A 28 -2.03 -11.05 -4.48
C GLY A 28 -3.54 -11.06 -4.73
N ILE A 29 -4.35 -10.77 -3.70
CA ILE A 29 -5.81 -10.65 -3.83
C ILE A 29 -6.16 -9.49 -4.76
N SER A 30 -5.55 -8.31 -4.57
CA SER A 30 -5.81 -7.16 -5.44
C SER A 30 -5.42 -7.43 -6.89
N ALA A 31 -4.27 -8.06 -7.12
CA ALA A 31 -3.82 -8.44 -8.46
C ALA A 31 -4.76 -9.47 -9.10
N LEU A 32 -5.20 -10.48 -8.34
CA LEU A 32 -6.14 -11.51 -8.84
C LEU A 32 -7.48 -10.87 -9.21
N VAL A 33 -8.07 -10.05 -8.33
CA VAL A 33 -9.34 -9.37 -8.61
C VAL A 33 -9.18 -8.45 -9.82
N SER A 34 -8.10 -7.65 -9.89
CA SER A 34 -7.85 -6.79 -11.05
C SER A 34 -7.72 -7.59 -12.35
N ALA A 35 -7.01 -8.72 -12.32
CA ALA A 35 -6.87 -9.59 -13.49
C ALA A 35 -8.22 -10.18 -13.94
N LEU A 36 -9.04 -10.67 -12.99
CA LEU A 36 -10.38 -11.18 -13.29
C LEU A 36 -11.28 -10.10 -13.89
N MET A 37 -11.25 -8.89 -13.33
CA MET A 37 -12.00 -7.75 -13.85
C MET A 37 -11.58 -7.37 -15.27
N LEU A 38 -10.27 -7.36 -15.55
CA LEU A 38 -9.72 -6.98 -16.87
C LEU A 38 -9.84 -8.08 -17.93
N THR A 39 -10.11 -9.34 -17.55
CA THR A 39 -10.18 -10.47 -18.49
C THR A 39 -11.59 -11.06 -18.60
N ILE A 40 -12.21 -11.41 -17.48
CA ILE A 40 -13.50 -12.11 -17.46
C ILE A 40 -14.67 -11.14 -17.33
N PHE A 41 -14.52 -10.07 -16.52
CA PHE A 41 -15.58 -9.13 -16.20
C PHE A 41 -15.41 -7.77 -16.88
N GLN A 42 -14.91 -7.75 -18.13
CA GLN A 42 -14.67 -6.52 -18.88
C GLN A 42 -15.96 -5.69 -19.07
N ASP A 43 -17.10 -6.34 -19.24
CA ASP A 43 -18.40 -5.67 -19.39
C ASP A 43 -18.78 -4.86 -18.14
N VAL A 44 -18.40 -5.34 -16.95
CA VAL A 44 -18.60 -4.60 -15.69
C VAL A 44 -17.75 -3.34 -15.68
N ILE A 45 -16.46 -3.44 -16.06
CA ILE A 45 -15.56 -2.27 -16.15
C ILE A 45 -16.13 -1.26 -17.13
N TYR A 46 -16.53 -1.71 -18.33
CA TYR A 46 -17.12 -0.84 -19.34
C TYR A 46 -18.38 -0.15 -18.84
N SER A 47 -19.28 -0.89 -18.19
CA SER A 47 -20.50 -0.38 -17.58
C SER A 47 -20.21 0.69 -16.52
N VAL A 48 -19.22 0.47 -15.65
CA VAL A 48 -18.86 1.42 -14.59
C VAL A 48 -18.27 2.70 -15.19
N ILE A 49 -17.37 2.58 -16.17
CA ILE A 49 -16.71 3.75 -16.77
C ILE A 49 -17.71 4.58 -17.59
N MET A 50 -18.58 3.94 -18.40
CA MET A 50 -19.42 4.62 -19.38
C MET A 50 -20.80 5.03 -18.86
N ALA A 51 -21.42 4.23 -17.99
CA ALA A 51 -22.81 4.44 -17.60
C ALA A 51 -23.01 4.72 -16.10
N ASN A 52 -22.13 4.22 -15.23
CA ASN A 52 -22.36 4.17 -13.79
C ASN A 52 -21.16 4.67 -12.97
N SER A 53 -20.57 5.80 -13.35
CA SER A 53 -19.37 6.37 -12.69
C SER A 53 -19.53 6.53 -11.17
N TRP A 54 -20.76 6.65 -10.65
CA TRP A 54 -21.02 6.75 -9.22
C TRP A 54 -20.59 5.49 -8.45
N ILE A 55 -20.56 4.31 -9.10
CA ILE A 55 -20.09 3.06 -8.50
C ILE A 55 -18.60 3.19 -8.13
N PHE A 56 -17.80 3.83 -8.97
CA PHE A 56 -16.39 4.10 -8.67
C PHE A 56 -16.21 4.95 -7.41
N TYR A 57 -16.99 6.05 -7.30
CA TYR A 57 -16.92 6.91 -6.11
C TYR A 57 -17.43 6.20 -4.85
N LEU A 58 -18.44 5.35 -4.98
CA LEU A 58 -18.94 4.53 -3.88
C LEU A 58 -17.88 3.52 -3.43
N ALA A 59 -17.18 2.88 -4.37
CA ALA A 59 -16.10 1.95 -4.05
C ALA A 59 -14.94 2.65 -3.31
N ILE A 60 -14.49 3.81 -3.78
CA ILE A 60 -13.48 4.62 -3.08
C ILE A 60 -13.94 4.98 -1.65
N PHE A 61 -15.19 5.41 -1.49
CA PHE A 61 -15.72 5.71 -0.16
C PHE A 61 -15.75 4.49 0.74
N ALA A 62 -16.17 3.34 0.22
CA ALA A 62 -16.15 2.07 0.96
C ALA A 62 -14.73 1.66 1.35
N GLU A 63 -13.74 1.87 0.48
CA GLU A 63 -12.33 1.64 0.80
C GLU A 63 -11.84 2.49 1.97
N LEU A 64 -12.17 3.79 1.97
CA LEU A 64 -11.81 4.68 3.09
C LEU A 64 -12.41 4.18 4.41
N VAL A 65 -13.68 3.78 4.40
CA VAL A 65 -14.34 3.21 5.58
C VAL A 65 -13.65 1.91 6.02
N LEU A 66 -13.36 1.00 5.09
CA LEU A 66 -12.73 -0.29 5.39
C LEU A 66 -11.31 -0.14 5.97
N VAL A 67 -10.51 0.81 5.46
CA VAL A 67 -9.18 1.11 6.04
C VAL A 67 -9.32 1.57 7.48
N TRP A 68 -10.25 2.46 7.78
CA TRP A 68 -10.50 2.94 9.13
C TRP A 68 -10.97 1.82 10.07
N VAL A 69 -11.89 0.98 9.59
CA VAL A 69 -12.40 -0.18 10.34
C VAL A 69 -11.29 -1.19 10.59
N ALA A 70 -10.52 -1.57 9.56
CA ALA A 70 -9.41 -2.52 9.69
C ALA A 70 -8.32 -2.01 10.65
N SER A 71 -7.96 -0.72 10.54
CA SER A 71 -7.00 -0.08 11.45
C SER A 71 -7.49 -0.07 12.90
N GLY A 72 -8.75 0.29 13.12
CA GLY A 72 -9.37 0.31 14.45
C GLY A 72 -9.48 -1.09 15.07
N MET A 73 -9.81 -2.11 14.27
CA MET A 73 -9.85 -3.51 14.69
C MET A 73 -8.46 -4.03 15.02
N SER A 74 -7.45 -3.71 14.20
CA SER A 74 -6.05 -4.07 14.44
C SER A 74 -5.53 -3.49 15.76
N ALA A 75 -5.82 -2.21 16.03
CA ALA A 75 -5.42 -1.54 17.27
C ALA A 75 -6.04 -2.20 18.53
N LYS A 76 -7.24 -2.76 18.39
CA LYS A 76 -7.94 -3.50 19.47
C LYS A 76 -7.60 -5.00 19.51
N ASN A 77 -6.65 -5.45 18.70
CA ASN A 77 -6.30 -6.87 18.53
C ASN A 77 -7.52 -7.76 18.21
N ASN A 78 -8.49 -7.23 17.47
CA ASN A 78 -9.71 -7.95 17.11
C ASN A 78 -9.38 -8.95 15.96
N PRO A 79 -9.80 -10.24 16.07
CA PRO A 79 -9.55 -11.24 15.04
C PRO A 79 -10.20 -10.91 13.68
N ALA A 80 -11.22 -10.06 13.64
CA ALA A 80 -11.83 -9.60 12.41
C ALA A 80 -10.95 -8.62 11.59
N ALA A 81 -9.85 -8.11 12.15
CA ALA A 81 -8.94 -7.21 11.45
C ALA A 81 -8.39 -7.82 10.15
N LEU A 82 -7.96 -9.07 10.19
CA LEU A 82 -7.42 -9.76 9.02
C LEU A 82 -8.49 -9.97 7.93
N PRO A 83 -9.66 -10.57 8.19
CA PRO A 83 -10.72 -10.64 7.19
C PRO A 83 -11.09 -9.29 6.59
N THR A 84 -11.19 -8.24 7.40
CA THR A 84 -11.50 -6.88 6.93
C THR A 84 -10.40 -6.34 6.00
N PHE A 85 -9.13 -6.57 6.31
CA PHE A 85 -8.01 -6.22 5.44
C PHE A 85 -8.08 -6.95 4.09
N LEU A 86 -8.42 -8.25 4.08
CA LEU A 86 -8.54 -9.03 2.85
C LEU A 86 -9.74 -8.57 1.99
N VAL A 87 -10.88 -8.24 2.61
CA VAL A 87 -12.03 -7.64 1.91
C VAL A 87 -11.66 -6.29 1.32
N TYR A 88 -10.95 -5.45 2.08
CA TYR A 88 -10.39 -4.19 1.58
C TYR A 88 -9.50 -4.43 0.36
N SER A 89 -8.58 -5.41 0.42
CA SER A 89 -7.67 -5.72 -0.69
C SER A 89 -8.42 -6.17 -1.94
N ALA A 90 -9.51 -6.92 -1.79
CA ALA A 90 -10.36 -7.33 -2.92
C ALA A 90 -11.09 -6.12 -3.54
N LEU A 91 -11.66 -5.24 -2.72
CA LEU A 91 -12.33 -4.02 -3.21
C LEU A 91 -11.33 -3.10 -3.91
N ASN A 92 -10.13 -2.94 -3.32
CA ASN A 92 -9.06 -2.15 -3.92
C ASN A 92 -8.58 -2.76 -5.26
N GLY A 93 -8.58 -4.09 -5.41
CA GLY A 93 -8.33 -4.74 -6.69
C GLY A 93 -9.38 -4.38 -7.76
N PHE A 94 -10.65 -4.24 -7.36
CA PHE A 94 -11.69 -3.76 -8.26
C PHE A 94 -11.45 -2.30 -8.69
N THR A 95 -11.20 -1.38 -7.78
CA THR A 95 -10.95 0.03 -8.11
C THR A 95 -9.66 0.23 -8.91
N ILE A 96 -8.60 -0.51 -8.58
CA ILE A 96 -7.36 -0.52 -9.37
C ILE A 96 -7.64 -0.99 -10.80
N SER A 97 -8.47 -2.02 -11.01
CA SER A 97 -8.76 -2.51 -12.36
C SER A 97 -9.33 -1.43 -13.28
N LEU A 98 -10.17 -0.53 -12.74
CA LEU A 98 -10.71 0.61 -13.48
C LEU A 98 -9.62 1.60 -13.91
N VAL A 99 -8.61 1.78 -13.07
CA VAL A 99 -7.44 2.61 -13.40
C VAL A 99 -6.56 1.89 -14.43
N LEU A 100 -6.26 0.60 -14.22
CA LEU A 100 -5.41 -0.19 -15.13
C LEU A 100 -5.99 -0.29 -16.54
N ALA A 101 -7.33 -0.29 -16.68
CA ALA A 101 -8.01 -0.30 -17.98
C ALA A 101 -7.65 0.90 -18.89
N LEU A 102 -7.09 1.97 -18.30
CA LEU A 102 -6.67 3.18 -19.04
C LEU A 102 -5.22 3.09 -19.55
N TYR A 103 -4.49 2.03 -19.22
CA TYR A 103 -3.06 1.88 -19.55
C TYR A 103 -2.79 0.63 -20.36
N THR A 104 -1.69 0.64 -21.12
CA THR A 104 -1.25 -0.57 -21.84
C THR A 104 -0.73 -1.62 -20.85
N GLN A 105 -0.85 -2.90 -21.22
CA GLN A 105 -0.32 -4.00 -20.40
C GLN A 105 1.20 -3.86 -20.16
N ALA A 106 1.94 -3.38 -21.15
CA ALA A 106 3.38 -3.14 -21.04
C ALA A 106 3.70 -2.08 -19.99
N THR A 107 2.94 -0.98 -19.96
CA THR A 107 3.08 0.10 -18.98
C THR A 107 2.76 -0.39 -17.57
N VAL A 108 1.68 -1.16 -17.42
CA VAL A 108 1.28 -1.76 -16.12
C VAL A 108 2.36 -2.69 -15.61
N LEU A 109 2.89 -3.58 -16.46
CA LEU A 109 3.95 -4.51 -16.06
C LEU A 109 5.24 -3.76 -15.67
N ALA A 110 5.66 -2.78 -16.47
CA ALA A 110 6.85 -1.97 -16.17
C ALA A 110 6.71 -1.23 -14.83
N ALA A 111 5.55 -0.63 -14.58
CA ALA A 111 5.26 0.05 -13.32
C ALA A 111 5.27 -0.93 -12.14
N PHE A 112 4.68 -2.12 -12.29
CA PHE A 112 4.65 -3.14 -11.23
C PHE A 112 6.05 -3.65 -10.88
N VAL A 113 6.88 -3.96 -11.89
CA VAL A 113 8.26 -4.41 -11.67
C VAL A 113 9.08 -3.31 -10.99
N THR A 114 8.97 -2.08 -11.47
CA THR A 114 9.70 -0.94 -10.91
C THR A 114 9.29 -0.65 -9.47
N SER A 115 7.99 -0.61 -9.18
CA SER A 115 7.50 -0.38 -7.81
C SER A 115 7.88 -1.52 -6.88
N SER A 116 7.86 -2.77 -7.35
CA SER A 116 8.31 -3.92 -6.56
C SER A 116 9.80 -3.83 -6.22
N ALA A 117 10.64 -3.49 -7.19
CA ALA A 117 12.07 -3.31 -6.96
C ALA A 117 12.34 -2.16 -5.94
N MET A 118 11.65 -1.03 -6.09
CA MET A 118 11.75 0.09 -5.15
C MET A 118 11.24 -0.28 -3.75
N PHE A 119 10.12 -0.98 -3.67
CA PHE A 119 9.56 -1.46 -2.39
C PHE A 119 10.58 -2.31 -1.64
N PHE A 120 11.15 -3.33 -2.28
CA PHE A 120 12.13 -4.19 -1.62
C PHE A 120 13.42 -3.45 -1.27
N ALA A 121 13.90 -2.54 -2.11
CA ALA A 121 15.07 -1.72 -1.82
C ALA A 121 14.85 -0.86 -0.58
N MET A 122 13.71 -0.14 -0.51
CA MET A 122 13.38 0.72 0.63
C MET A 122 13.08 -0.08 1.90
N ALA A 123 12.45 -1.25 1.76
CA ALA A 123 12.23 -2.17 2.86
C ALA A 123 13.55 -2.67 3.48
N LEU A 124 14.55 -3.01 2.65
CA LEU A 124 15.88 -3.39 3.12
C LEU A 124 16.59 -2.22 3.82
N ILE A 125 16.51 -1.00 3.24
CA ILE A 125 17.05 0.20 3.88
C ILE A 125 16.42 0.40 5.26
N GLY A 126 15.09 0.34 5.38
CA GLY A 126 14.38 0.47 6.65
C GLY A 126 14.74 -0.61 7.67
N LYS A 127 14.88 -1.87 7.20
CA LYS A 127 15.25 -3.01 8.05
C LYS A 127 16.67 -2.88 8.62
N PHE A 128 17.64 -2.42 7.83
CA PHE A 128 19.06 -2.44 8.22
C PHE A 128 19.60 -1.09 8.68
N THR A 129 18.90 0.01 8.47
CA THR A 129 19.35 1.32 8.92
C THR A 129 19.44 1.38 10.45
N LYS A 130 20.51 2.02 10.94
CA LYS A 130 20.73 2.32 12.36
C LYS A 130 20.22 3.72 12.74
N LYS A 131 19.91 4.56 11.74
CA LYS A 131 19.38 5.90 11.98
C LYS A 131 17.91 5.80 12.33
N ASP A 132 17.46 6.59 13.30
CA ASP A 132 16.02 6.71 13.61
C ASP A 132 15.30 7.47 12.47
N LEU A 133 14.35 6.79 11.85
CA LEU A 133 13.54 7.34 10.77
C LEU A 133 12.24 8.00 11.27
N SER A 134 11.97 8.02 12.58
CA SER A 134 10.71 8.54 13.14
C SER A 134 10.44 10.00 12.77
N GLY A 135 11.49 10.83 12.73
CA GLY A 135 11.39 12.23 12.30
C GLY A 135 11.01 12.35 10.82
N LEU A 136 11.64 11.55 9.96
CA LEU A 136 11.33 11.49 8.53
C LEU A 136 9.93 10.91 8.28
N GLY A 137 9.53 9.86 9.01
CA GLY A 137 8.20 9.29 8.92
C GLY A 137 7.10 10.33 9.18
N ARG A 138 7.26 11.16 10.23
CA ARG A 138 6.32 12.26 10.50
C ARG A 138 6.29 13.29 9.37
N ALA A 139 7.45 13.62 8.80
CA ALA A 139 7.54 14.54 7.67
C ALA A 139 6.84 13.97 6.42
N PHE A 140 7.01 12.68 6.14
CA PHE A 140 6.32 12.01 5.03
C PHE A 140 4.81 11.93 5.23
N ILE A 141 4.32 11.70 6.45
CA ILE A 141 2.87 11.76 6.75
C ILE A 141 2.33 13.18 6.50
N ALA A 142 3.05 14.22 6.90
CA ALA A 142 2.66 15.60 6.61
C ALA A 142 2.66 15.85 5.09
N GLY A 143 3.67 15.36 4.37
CA GLY A 143 3.74 15.43 2.91
C GLY A 143 2.59 14.68 2.23
N LEU A 144 2.17 13.52 2.76
CA LEU A 144 1.03 12.76 2.27
C LEU A 144 -0.28 13.57 2.36
N ILE A 145 -0.48 14.30 3.46
CA ILE A 145 -1.64 15.22 3.59
C ILE A 145 -1.56 16.29 2.50
N GLY A 146 -0.38 16.85 2.24
CA GLY A 146 -0.16 17.82 1.16
C GLY A 146 -0.50 17.24 -0.22
N ILE A 147 -0.10 16.00 -0.51
CA ILE A 147 -0.44 15.31 -1.76
C ILE A 147 -1.96 15.12 -1.89
N ILE A 148 -2.63 14.71 -0.82
CA ILE A 148 -4.09 14.53 -0.84
C ILE A 148 -4.77 15.86 -1.18
N ILE A 149 -4.38 16.93 -0.53
CA ILE A 149 -4.92 18.28 -0.82
C ILE A 149 -4.63 18.70 -2.27
N ALA A 150 -3.39 18.53 -2.74
CA ALA A 150 -3.00 18.86 -4.11
C ALA A 150 -3.78 18.02 -5.13
N SER A 151 -4.01 16.74 -4.86
CA SER A 151 -4.81 15.84 -5.71
C SER A 151 -6.27 16.29 -5.77
N LEU A 152 -6.87 16.67 -4.63
CA LEU A 152 -8.23 17.21 -4.60
C LEU A 152 -8.34 18.50 -5.41
N VAL A 153 -7.38 19.41 -5.29
CA VAL A 153 -7.31 20.64 -6.10
C VAL A 153 -7.18 20.28 -7.58
N ASN A 154 -6.35 19.28 -7.92
CA ASN A 154 -6.14 18.89 -9.31
C ASN A 154 -7.37 18.25 -9.98
N ILE A 155 -8.30 17.67 -9.21
CA ILE A 155 -9.59 17.21 -9.75
C ILE A 155 -10.36 18.36 -10.43
N PHE A 156 -10.27 19.56 -9.86
CA PHE A 156 -10.92 20.76 -10.43
C PHE A 156 -10.09 21.39 -11.54
N LEU A 157 -8.75 21.48 -11.35
CA LEU A 157 -7.85 22.11 -12.32
C LEU A 157 -7.62 21.24 -13.56
N ARG A 158 -7.71 19.92 -13.44
CA ARG A 158 -7.46 18.92 -14.51
C ARG A 158 -6.11 19.15 -15.21
N SER A 159 -5.10 19.55 -14.46
CA SER A 159 -3.76 19.85 -14.96
C SER A 159 -2.91 18.57 -15.02
N SER A 160 -2.54 18.13 -16.23
CA SER A 160 -1.63 16.99 -16.42
C SER A 160 -0.21 17.26 -15.88
N GLY A 161 0.24 18.52 -15.91
CA GLY A 161 1.53 18.91 -15.33
C GLY A 161 1.52 18.80 -13.80
N LEU A 162 0.44 19.21 -13.15
CA LEU A 162 0.29 19.09 -11.70
C LEU A 162 0.17 17.62 -11.29
N ASP A 163 -0.56 16.80 -12.05
CA ASP A 163 -0.67 15.35 -11.79
C ASP A 163 0.70 14.66 -11.86
N PHE A 164 1.53 15.04 -12.81
CA PHE A 164 2.89 14.52 -12.93
C PHE A 164 3.78 14.90 -11.74
N ILE A 165 3.74 16.17 -11.29
CA ILE A 165 4.48 16.65 -10.11
C ILE A 165 4.01 15.91 -8.86
N ILE A 166 2.69 15.78 -8.66
CA ILE A 166 2.11 15.02 -7.56
C ILE A 166 2.62 13.57 -7.59
N SER A 167 2.67 12.94 -8.76
CA SER A 167 3.14 11.56 -8.90
C SER A 167 4.62 11.40 -8.52
N ILE A 168 5.49 12.31 -8.94
CA ILE A 168 6.92 12.29 -8.56
C ILE A 168 7.08 12.46 -7.04
N ILE A 169 6.39 13.43 -6.44
CA ILE A 169 6.46 13.68 -5.00
C ILE A 169 5.90 12.46 -4.24
N SER A 170 4.83 11.84 -4.74
CA SER A 170 4.25 10.63 -4.17
C SER A 170 5.24 9.46 -4.14
N VAL A 171 5.99 9.24 -5.23
CA VAL A 171 7.04 8.21 -5.27
C VAL A 171 8.06 8.42 -4.16
N ILE A 172 8.50 9.66 -3.93
CA ILE A 172 9.48 9.99 -2.87
C ILE A 172 8.88 9.70 -1.49
N ILE A 173 7.64 10.16 -1.25
CA ILE A 173 6.97 10.03 0.04
C ILE A 173 6.70 8.57 0.37
N PHE A 174 6.07 7.80 -0.55
CA PHE A 174 5.75 6.40 -0.29
C PHE A 174 7.00 5.52 -0.18
N SER A 175 8.07 5.82 -0.94
CA SER A 175 9.36 5.17 -0.75
C SER A 175 9.92 5.39 0.65
N GLY A 176 9.83 6.62 1.16
CA GLY A 176 10.27 6.94 2.52
C GLY A 176 9.38 6.30 3.60
N LEU A 177 8.06 6.24 3.40
CA LEU A 177 7.12 5.57 4.30
C LEU A 177 7.40 4.07 4.37
N ILE A 178 7.67 3.40 3.24
CA ILE A 178 8.06 1.98 3.20
C ILE A 178 9.29 1.74 4.09
N ALA A 179 10.32 2.57 3.99
CA ALA A 179 11.51 2.42 4.82
C ALA A 179 11.19 2.63 6.32
N TRP A 180 10.41 3.65 6.64
CA TRP A 180 10.00 3.91 8.02
C TRP A 180 9.12 2.81 8.59
N ASP A 181 8.12 2.32 7.87
CA ASP A 181 7.24 1.24 8.31
C ASP A 181 8.01 -0.08 8.50
N ASN A 182 9.02 -0.34 7.68
CA ASN A 182 9.91 -1.47 7.90
C ASN A 182 10.75 -1.33 9.18
N GLN A 183 11.22 -0.13 9.52
CA GLN A 183 11.87 0.11 10.79
C GLN A 183 10.89 -0.09 11.96
N ARG A 184 9.62 0.30 11.80
CA ARG A 184 8.57 0.10 12.83
C ARG A 184 8.30 -1.38 13.14
N ILE A 185 8.46 -2.30 12.18
CA ILE A 185 8.32 -3.74 12.44
C ILE A 185 9.29 -4.16 13.55
N ARG A 186 10.56 -3.77 13.43
CA ARG A 186 11.58 -4.05 14.44
C ARG A 186 11.25 -3.38 15.77
N TYR A 187 10.91 -2.10 15.75
CA TYR A 187 10.59 -1.33 16.94
C TYR A 187 9.41 -1.93 17.74
N VAL A 188 8.33 -2.33 17.06
CA VAL A 188 7.18 -2.98 17.69
C VAL A 188 7.58 -4.33 18.30
N TYR A 189 8.41 -5.12 17.62
CA TYR A 189 8.90 -6.40 18.12
C TYR A 189 9.73 -6.23 19.41
N GLU A 190 10.69 -5.31 19.40
CA GLU A 190 11.58 -5.03 20.52
C GLU A 190 10.80 -4.48 21.73
N GLN A 191 9.88 -3.52 21.51
CA GLN A 191 9.04 -2.97 22.60
C GLN A 191 8.09 -3.99 23.22
N SER A 192 7.66 -4.98 22.46
CA SER A 192 6.78 -6.05 22.95
C SER A 192 7.56 -7.19 23.63
N GLY A 193 8.88 -7.08 23.79
CA GLY A 193 9.71 -8.16 24.33
C GLY A 193 9.59 -9.46 23.53
N GLY A 194 9.35 -9.37 22.21
CA GLY A 194 9.18 -10.51 21.31
C GLY A 194 7.77 -11.12 21.29
N ASN A 195 6.86 -10.71 22.20
CA ASN A 195 5.50 -11.23 22.26
C ASN A 195 4.50 -10.23 21.64
N VAL A 196 4.51 -10.17 20.30
CA VAL A 196 3.71 -9.19 19.56
C VAL A 196 2.27 -9.68 19.36
N ALA A 197 1.29 -8.88 19.78
CA ALA A 197 -0.12 -9.15 19.53
C ALA A 197 -0.42 -9.25 18.01
N ALA A 198 -1.32 -10.15 17.62
CA ALA A 198 -1.62 -10.45 16.21
C ALA A 198 -2.10 -9.21 15.43
N GLY A 199 -2.83 -8.30 16.07
CA GLY A 199 -3.30 -7.05 15.48
C GLY A 199 -2.17 -6.16 14.95
N TRP A 200 -1.00 -6.15 15.59
CA TRP A 200 0.15 -5.39 15.10
C TRP A 200 0.65 -5.88 13.74
N ALA A 201 0.66 -7.21 13.52
CA ALA A 201 1.06 -7.75 12.22
C ALA A 201 0.11 -7.29 11.11
N VAL A 202 -1.20 -7.28 11.37
CA VAL A 202 -2.21 -6.79 10.41
C VAL A 202 -2.09 -5.28 10.19
N SER A 203 -1.88 -4.49 11.25
CA SER A 203 -1.70 -3.03 11.15
C SER A 203 -0.48 -2.66 10.30
N LEU A 204 0.67 -3.28 10.56
CA LEU A 204 1.91 -3.04 9.81
C LEU A 204 1.79 -3.52 8.36
N ALA A 205 1.11 -4.65 8.14
CA ALA A 205 0.85 -5.16 6.80
C ALA A 205 -0.07 -4.24 6.00
N LEU A 206 -1.12 -3.70 6.63
CA LEU A 206 -2.03 -2.74 6.00
C LEU A 206 -1.28 -1.45 5.61
N SER A 207 -0.44 -0.90 6.48
CA SER A 207 0.39 0.28 6.15
C SER A 207 1.29 0.01 4.93
N LEU A 208 2.09 -1.06 4.97
CA LEU A 208 3.00 -1.42 3.87
C LEU A 208 2.27 -1.74 2.56
N TYR A 209 1.09 -2.36 2.65
CA TYR A 209 0.24 -2.62 1.49
C TYR A 209 -0.23 -1.30 0.85
N LEU A 210 -0.71 -0.35 1.66
CA LEU A 210 -1.14 0.97 1.19
C LEU A 210 0.01 1.73 0.54
N ASP A 211 1.19 1.71 1.15
CA ASP A 211 2.39 2.34 0.61
C ASP A 211 2.78 1.75 -0.74
N PHE A 212 2.75 0.41 -0.86
CA PHE A 212 3.05 -0.27 -2.12
C PHE A 212 2.05 0.09 -3.22
N ILE A 213 0.75 0.04 -2.94
CA ILE A 213 -0.29 0.37 -3.93
C ILE A 213 -0.17 1.82 -4.40
N ASN A 214 0.05 2.75 -3.48
CA ASN A 214 0.21 4.17 -3.85
C ASN A 214 1.51 4.42 -4.61
N LEU A 215 2.61 3.75 -4.25
CA LEU A 215 3.87 3.80 -5.00
C LEU A 215 3.65 3.27 -6.44
N PHE A 216 2.99 2.11 -6.57
CA PHE A 216 2.68 1.51 -7.86
C PHE A 216 1.83 2.44 -8.73
N LEU A 217 0.73 2.98 -8.21
CA LEU A 217 -0.13 3.90 -8.95
C LEU A 217 0.59 5.19 -9.35
N SER A 218 1.49 5.68 -8.51
CA SER A 218 2.29 6.88 -8.81
C SER A 218 3.28 6.62 -9.94
N ILE A 219 3.98 5.49 -9.92
CA ILE A 219 4.89 5.07 -11.01
C ILE A 219 4.11 4.79 -12.29
N LEU A 220 2.94 4.16 -12.19
CA LEU A 220 2.06 3.89 -13.33
C LEU A 220 1.65 5.20 -14.05
N ARG A 221 1.29 6.24 -13.30
CA ARG A 221 0.96 7.56 -13.88
C ARG A 221 2.16 8.20 -14.55
N ILE A 222 3.36 8.07 -13.98
CA ILE A 222 4.60 8.58 -14.58
C ILE A 222 4.88 7.90 -15.93
N PHE A 223 4.81 6.56 -15.97
CA PHE A 223 5.10 5.78 -17.16
C PHE A 223 4.00 5.86 -18.22
N GLY A 224 2.77 6.10 -17.79
CA GLY A 224 1.62 6.18 -18.70
C GLY A 224 1.41 7.55 -19.35
N ARG A 225 2.26 8.53 -19.06
CA ARG A 225 2.13 9.89 -19.60
C ARG A 225 2.41 9.98 -21.08
N ASP A 226 3.27 9.10 -21.58
CA ASP A 226 3.79 9.14 -22.96
C ASP A 226 3.07 8.13 -23.89
N ASN A 227 1.96 7.51 -23.41
CA ASN A 227 1.20 6.50 -24.15
C ASN A 227 -0.20 7.02 -24.53
#